data_77267ee5e8f2896bb66e01bc58aef5ca
#
_entry.id   77267ee5e8f2896bb66e01bc58aef5ca
#
_cell.length_a   1.000
_cell.length_b   1.000
_cell.length_c   1.000
_cell.angle_alpha   90.00
_cell.angle_beta   90.00
_cell.angle_gamma   90.00
#
_symmetry.space_group_name_H-M   'P 1'
#
loop_
_entity.id
_entity.type
_entity.pdbx_description
1 polymer ?
#
loop_
_entity_poly.entity_id
_entity_poly.type
_entity_poly.pdbx_seq_one_letter_code
_entity_poly.pdbx_strand_id
1 'polypeptide(L)'
;MVGFAFLAFDQGWAQRTGEFDAVDTYALGIPKSDASSVDHLAAALARGVGNDRQKARVIYRWITKNISYDTHAFFSGKFGDMSANNVLRTMKGVCDGYAQLFAALATSMGLQAERIVGNSKGYGYVVGSKIEGPANHAWNAVKVDGIWQLVDCTWGAGTIDADKQFVERFSDYYFFTPPEQFVYDHFPDDPAQQFLSPPMSKSAYENLVDVQPRFFLYGLKLISHREGIIKANKRLDIVIGVPGDVMLLLQLLRDGQAQDPSLAYVYRSGDDATLTALFPQAGQYILRLFVKQREDASRQFEKALDYQVNVGEPLENAVSFPVLFDAFDEYGLQLKSNAERDSRVDRTTTVELSSTPDIGVMASLERDGRKLDDGYTFDQSEDGDHLVQAIFPQPGNYTLTIYARRKSETGNYNAVLKYSFNSVALRDPNACFPVIYEQYRQYDARLYSPFEGKLKAGQSHEYKIQVPSAEAVAVVNNGQWTILKKDGDMFEGSPLVRPGKAEVFAKFAGSKQFIGLLRYEGVQ
;
A
#
# COMPACT_ATOMS: atom_id res chain seq x y z
N MET A 1 20.04 -34.19 -8.02
CA MET A 1 19.89 -32.93 -8.75
C MET A 1 19.11 -33.22 -10.03
N VAL A 2 17.81 -33.02 -10.01
CA VAL A 2 16.97 -33.08 -11.22
C VAL A 2 16.47 -31.65 -11.43
N GLY A 3 17.02 -31.02 -12.47
CA GLY A 3 16.63 -29.66 -12.84
C GLY A 3 15.24 -29.67 -13.45
N PHE A 4 14.29 -29.05 -12.80
CA PHE A 4 12.98 -28.75 -13.37
C PHE A 4 13.12 -27.50 -14.26
N ALA A 5 12.97 -27.70 -15.56
CA ALA A 5 12.82 -26.63 -16.52
C ALA A 5 11.43 -25.99 -16.27
N PHE A 6 11.41 -24.81 -15.66
CA PHE A 6 10.24 -23.95 -15.67
C PHE A 6 10.09 -23.37 -17.08
N LEU A 7 9.12 -23.89 -17.83
CA LEU A 7 8.62 -23.18 -19.00
C LEU A 7 7.90 -21.93 -18.48
N ALA A 8 8.51 -20.78 -18.71
CA ALA A 8 7.97 -19.48 -18.39
C ALA A 8 6.72 -19.23 -19.27
N PHE A 9 5.54 -19.43 -18.71
CA PHE A 9 4.32 -18.78 -19.16
C PHE A 9 4.11 -17.50 -18.33
N ASP A 10 5.02 -16.56 -18.49
CA ASP A 10 4.86 -15.21 -17.94
C ASP A 10 4.20 -14.30 -18.99
N GLN A 11 2.93 -14.58 -19.28
CA GLN A 11 2.05 -13.58 -19.90
C GLN A 11 1.24 -12.95 -18.76
N GLY A 12 1.79 -11.87 -18.20
CA GLY A 12 1.13 -11.12 -17.16
C GLY A 12 -0.27 -10.63 -17.58
N TRP A 13 -1.17 -10.48 -16.60
CA TRP A 13 -2.54 -9.97 -16.80
C TRP A 13 -2.55 -8.62 -17.55
N ALA A 14 -1.51 -7.82 -17.44
CA ALA A 14 -1.33 -6.56 -18.17
C ALA A 14 -1.30 -6.72 -19.71
N GLN A 15 -0.95 -7.91 -20.25
CA GLN A 15 -0.98 -8.18 -21.68
C GLN A 15 -2.37 -8.58 -22.21
N ARG A 16 -3.37 -8.80 -21.34
CA ARG A 16 -4.74 -9.17 -21.73
C ARG A 16 -5.66 -7.98 -21.97
N THR A 17 -5.22 -6.75 -21.64
CA THR A 17 -5.99 -5.54 -21.93
C THR A 17 -6.17 -5.37 -23.43
N GLY A 18 -7.44 -5.38 -23.88
CA GLY A 18 -7.78 -5.23 -25.30
C GLY A 18 -7.98 -6.54 -26.07
N GLU A 19 -7.45 -7.68 -25.62
CA GLU A 19 -7.57 -8.97 -26.34
C GLU A 19 -9.04 -9.36 -26.62
N PHE A 20 -9.94 -9.07 -25.70
CA PHE A 20 -11.34 -9.46 -25.77
C PHE A 20 -12.33 -8.31 -25.99
N ASP A 21 -11.89 -7.08 -26.19
CA ASP A 21 -12.75 -5.90 -26.27
C ASP A 21 -13.88 -6.05 -27.31
N ALA A 22 -13.55 -6.56 -28.49
CA ALA A 22 -14.54 -6.78 -29.54
C ALA A 22 -15.54 -7.89 -29.18
N VAL A 23 -15.07 -8.98 -28.56
CA VAL A 23 -15.91 -10.11 -28.12
C VAL A 23 -16.80 -9.68 -26.96
N ASP A 24 -16.26 -8.92 -26.02
CA ASP A 24 -17.00 -8.38 -24.87
C ASP A 24 -18.08 -7.39 -25.33
N THR A 25 -17.73 -6.48 -26.24
CA THR A 25 -18.70 -5.55 -26.83
C THR A 25 -19.83 -6.29 -27.53
N TYR A 26 -19.50 -7.35 -28.31
CA TYR A 26 -20.49 -8.20 -28.96
C TYR A 26 -21.39 -8.90 -27.93
N ALA A 27 -20.81 -9.56 -26.90
CA ALA A 27 -21.56 -10.24 -25.84
C ALA A 27 -22.55 -9.30 -25.13
N LEU A 28 -22.12 -8.08 -24.82
CA LEU A 28 -22.93 -7.05 -24.16
C LEU A 28 -24.07 -6.51 -25.05
N GLY A 29 -23.90 -6.61 -26.37
CA GLY A 29 -24.91 -6.20 -27.35
C GLY A 29 -26.02 -7.24 -27.59
N ILE A 30 -25.86 -8.49 -27.09
CA ILE A 30 -26.88 -9.53 -27.27
C ILE A 30 -28.03 -9.34 -26.29
N PRO A 31 -29.26 -9.12 -26.80
CA PRO A 31 -30.40 -8.84 -25.95
C PRO A 31 -30.89 -10.09 -25.20
N LYS A 32 -31.50 -9.84 -24.03
CA LYS A 32 -32.09 -10.94 -23.22
C LYS A 32 -33.21 -11.70 -23.95
N SER A 33 -33.84 -11.11 -24.95
CA SER A 33 -34.84 -11.80 -25.83
C SER A 33 -34.25 -13.00 -26.57
N ASP A 34 -32.94 -13.00 -26.85
CA ASP A 34 -32.26 -14.12 -27.51
C ASP A 34 -31.97 -15.29 -26.54
N ALA A 35 -32.24 -15.11 -25.24
CA ALA A 35 -32.05 -16.12 -24.20
C ALA A 35 -33.32 -16.97 -23.96
N SER A 36 -34.13 -17.25 -25.01
CA SER A 36 -35.35 -18.03 -24.90
C SER A 36 -35.08 -19.52 -24.64
N SER A 37 -33.94 -20.04 -25.07
CA SER A 37 -33.39 -21.36 -24.74
C SER A 37 -31.88 -21.36 -24.84
N VAL A 38 -31.24 -22.42 -24.31
CA VAL A 38 -29.78 -22.60 -24.40
C VAL A 38 -29.33 -22.58 -25.87
N ASP A 39 -29.98 -23.33 -26.74
CA ASP A 39 -29.59 -23.43 -28.16
C ASP A 39 -29.80 -22.12 -28.92
N HIS A 40 -30.86 -21.36 -28.61
CA HIS A 40 -31.11 -20.09 -29.26
C HIS A 40 -30.06 -19.04 -28.83
N LEU A 41 -29.74 -18.96 -27.54
CA LEU A 41 -28.69 -18.08 -27.04
C LEU A 41 -27.31 -18.51 -27.58
N ALA A 42 -26.97 -19.79 -27.56
CA ALA A 42 -25.72 -20.30 -28.10
C ALA A 42 -25.54 -19.94 -29.58
N ALA A 43 -26.61 -20.09 -30.39
CA ALA A 43 -26.60 -19.68 -31.79
C ALA A 43 -26.41 -18.15 -31.96
N ALA A 44 -27.00 -17.35 -31.08
CA ALA A 44 -26.77 -15.88 -31.08
C ALA A 44 -25.34 -15.55 -30.71
N LEU A 45 -24.79 -16.14 -29.65
CA LEU A 45 -23.40 -15.91 -29.19
C LEU A 45 -22.37 -16.34 -30.24
N ALA A 46 -22.62 -17.45 -30.93
CA ALA A 46 -21.69 -18.01 -31.92
C ALA A 46 -21.48 -17.11 -33.16
N ARG A 47 -22.45 -16.25 -33.53
CA ARG A 47 -22.37 -15.42 -34.74
C ARG A 47 -21.24 -14.38 -34.69
N GLY A 48 -20.78 -13.97 -33.49
CA GLY A 48 -19.77 -12.91 -33.31
C GLY A 48 -18.38 -13.44 -32.99
N VAL A 49 -18.11 -14.75 -33.08
CA VAL A 49 -16.87 -15.36 -32.62
C VAL A 49 -16.34 -16.40 -33.60
N GLY A 50 -14.99 -16.49 -33.73
CA GLY A 50 -14.34 -17.32 -34.76
C GLY A 50 -13.55 -18.51 -34.23
N ASN A 51 -13.16 -18.54 -32.95
CA ASN A 51 -12.34 -19.61 -32.37
C ASN A 51 -12.82 -19.99 -30.96
N ASP A 52 -12.31 -21.09 -30.43
CA ASP A 52 -12.75 -21.65 -29.16
C ASP A 52 -12.52 -20.73 -27.97
N ARG A 53 -11.43 -19.98 -27.98
CA ARG A 53 -11.12 -18.99 -26.95
C ARG A 53 -12.16 -17.86 -26.93
N GLN A 54 -12.55 -17.37 -28.09
CA GLN A 54 -13.60 -16.36 -28.24
C GLN A 54 -14.99 -16.90 -27.89
N LYS A 55 -15.28 -18.18 -28.24
CA LYS A 55 -16.53 -18.81 -27.82
C LYS A 55 -16.66 -18.90 -26.30
N ALA A 56 -15.62 -19.34 -25.61
CA ALA A 56 -15.63 -19.37 -24.15
C ALA A 56 -15.79 -17.97 -23.55
N ARG A 57 -15.10 -16.95 -24.14
CA ARG A 57 -15.17 -15.56 -23.67
C ARG A 57 -16.56 -14.95 -23.84
N VAL A 58 -17.19 -15.12 -24.98
CA VAL A 58 -18.52 -14.54 -25.23
C VAL A 58 -19.57 -15.10 -24.29
N ILE A 59 -19.49 -16.42 -23.97
CA ILE A 59 -20.34 -17.07 -22.97
C ILE A 59 -20.09 -16.47 -21.58
N TYR A 60 -18.83 -16.43 -21.16
CA TYR A 60 -18.42 -15.85 -19.86
C TYR A 60 -18.95 -14.44 -19.69
N ARG A 61 -18.70 -13.58 -20.70
CA ARG A 61 -19.07 -12.18 -20.64
C ARG A 61 -20.58 -11.95 -20.63
N TRP A 62 -21.32 -12.77 -21.39
CA TRP A 62 -22.78 -12.70 -21.40
C TRP A 62 -23.38 -13.13 -20.06
N ILE A 63 -22.93 -14.27 -19.51
CA ILE A 63 -23.41 -14.78 -18.21
C ILE A 63 -23.11 -13.79 -17.09
N THR A 64 -21.87 -13.32 -16.98
CA THR A 64 -21.45 -12.40 -15.93
C THR A 64 -22.20 -11.08 -15.95
N LYS A 65 -22.74 -10.66 -17.10
CA LYS A 65 -23.56 -9.45 -17.23
C LYS A 65 -25.04 -9.65 -16.96
N ASN A 66 -25.58 -10.80 -17.36
CA ASN A 66 -27.03 -10.95 -17.46
C ASN A 66 -27.64 -11.78 -16.32
N ILE A 67 -26.85 -12.66 -15.69
CA ILE A 67 -27.33 -13.51 -14.60
C ILE A 67 -27.01 -12.86 -13.26
N SER A 68 -28.02 -12.70 -12.41
CA SER A 68 -27.88 -12.15 -11.06
C SER A 68 -27.75 -13.28 -10.04
N TYR A 69 -26.86 -13.10 -9.04
CA TYR A 69 -26.74 -14.10 -7.97
C TYR A 69 -27.97 -14.11 -7.06
N ASP A 70 -28.52 -15.30 -6.80
CA ASP A 70 -29.68 -15.46 -5.92
C ASP A 70 -29.25 -15.54 -4.46
N THR A 71 -29.02 -14.38 -3.85
CA THR A 71 -28.65 -14.26 -2.43
C THR A 71 -29.73 -14.82 -1.51
N HIS A 72 -31.02 -14.72 -1.88
CA HIS A 72 -32.09 -15.28 -1.08
C HIS A 72 -32.01 -16.83 -1.04
N ALA A 73 -31.82 -17.48 -2.17
CA ALA A 73 -31.63 -18.93 -2.22
C ALA A 73 -30.37 -19.34 -1.45
N PHE A 74 -29.28 -18.59 -1.60
CA PHE A 74 -28.01 -18.85 -0.92
C PHE A 74 -28.16 -18.80 0.61
N PHE A 75 -28.68 -17.72 1.16
CA PHE A 75 -28.79 -17.55 2.61
C PHE A 75 -29.90 -18.39 3.26
N SER A 76 -30.94 -18.76 2.50
CA SER A 76 -32.00 -19.63 3.00
C SER A 76 -31.68 -21.13 2.89
N GLY A 77 -30.67 -21.50 2.09
CA GLY A 77 -30.37 -22.89 1.75
C GLY A 77 -31.45 -23.58 0.93
N LYS A 78 -32.42 -22.84 0.39
CA LYS A 78 -33.53 -23.36 -0.42
C LYS A 78 -33.21 -23.11 -1.91
N PHE A 79 -32.48 -24.05 -2.47
CA PHE A 79 -32.12 -24.01 -3.89
C PHE A 79 -33.27 -24.56 -4.71
N GLY A 80 -33.75 -23.79 -5.68
CA GLY A 80 -34.73 -24.25 -6.67
C GLY A 80 -34.09 -25.05 -7.79
N ASP A 81 -34.77 -25.12 -8.94
CA ASP A 81 -34.23 -25.71 -10.17
C ASP A 81 -33.08 -24.80 -10.69
N MET A 82 -31.84 -25.33 -10.69
CA MET A 82 -30.63 -24.67 -11.18
C MET A 82 -30.24 -25.12 -12.60
N SER A 83 -31.14 -25.82 -13.31
CA SER A 83 -30.90 -26.18 -14.70
C SER A 83 -30.67 -24.94 -15.58
N ALA A 84 -29.86 -25.09 -16.63
CA ALA A 84 -29.51 -24.01 -17.56
C ALA A 84 -30.76 -23.28 -18.11
N ASN A 85 -31.80 -24.03 -18.48
CA ASN A 85 -33.05 -23.46 -19.00
C ASN A 85 -33.80 -22.63 -17.93
N ASN A 86 -33.83 -23.10 -16.68
CA ASN A 86 -34.48 -22.34 -15.61
C ASN A 86 -33.68 -21.07 -15.23
N VAL A 87 -32.36 -21.14 -15.23
CA VAL A 87 -31.49 -19.96 -15.01
C VAL A 87 -31.71 -18.93 -16.11
N LEU A 88 -31.80 -19.34 -17.38
CA LEU A 88 -32.13 -18.41 -18.47
C LEU A 88 -33.52 -17.81 -18.31
N ARG A 89 -34.51 -18.59 -17.92
CA ARG A 89 -35.88 -18.12 -17.71
C ARG A 89 -36.01 -17.10 -16.58
N THR A 90 -35.26 -17.32 -15.49
CA THR A 90 -35.33 -16.48 -14.27
C THR A 90 -34.29 -15.37 -14.25
N MET A 91 -33.25 -15.47 -15.08
CA MET A 91 -32.06 -14.62 -15.06
C MET A 91 -31.38 -14.57 -13.67
N LYS A 92 -31.53 -15.67 -12.90
CA LYS A 92 -30.98 -15.81 -11.55
C LYS A 92 -30.48 -17.22 -11.31
N GLY A 93 -29.46 -17.35 -10.48
CA GLY A 93 -28.94 -18.63 -10.01
C GLY A 93 -27.95 -18.46 -8.88
N VAL A 94 -27.67 -19.54 -8.16
CA VAL A 94 -26.47 -19.67 -7.32
C VAL A 94 -25.32 -20.22 -8.17
N CYS A 95 -24.15 -20.45 -7.62
CA CYS A 95 -22.95 -20.93 -8.33
C CYS A 95 -23.22 -22.14 -9.22
N ASP A 96 -24.03 -23.11 -8.76
CA ASP A 96 -24.39 -24.28 -9.52
C ASP A 96 -25.16 -23.91 -10.80
N GLY A 97 -26.10 -22.98 -10.74
CA GLY A 97 -26.84 -22.50 -11.91
C GLY A 97 -25.96 -21.79 -12.93
N TYR A 98 -24.99 -20.95 -12.48
CA TYR A 98 -24.00 -20.35 -13.36
C TYR A 98 -23.15 -21.39 -14.07
N ALA A 99 -22.66 -22.38 -13.31
CA ALA A 99 -21.81 -23.43 -13.85
C ALA A 99 -22.57 -24.33 -14.84
N GLN A 100 -23.83 -24.70 -14.56
CA GLN A 100 -24.68 -25.47 -15.48
C GLN A 100 -24.97 -24.69 -16.76
N LEU A 101 -25.28 -23.40 -16.67
CA LEU A 101 -25.54 -22.56 -17.84
C LEU A 101 -24.29 -22.41 -18.72
N PHE A 102 -23.12 -22.16 -18.12
CA PHE A 102 -21.86 -22.09 -18.88
C PHE A 102 -21.57 -23.39 -19.62
N ALA A 103 -21.66 -24.56 -18.95
CA ALA A 103 -21.40 -25.85 -19.54
C ALA A 103 -22.38 -26.16 -20.68
N ALA A 104 -23.66 -25.85 -20.51
CA ALA A 104 -24.69 -26.09 -21.55
C ALA A 104 -24.46 -25.22 -22.80
N LEU A 105 -24.17 -23.92 -22.62
CA LEU A 105 -23.85 -23.02 -23.74
C LEU A 105 -22.56 -23.42 -24.45
N ALA A 106 -21.49 -23.75 -23.68
CA ALA A 106 -20.23 -24.21 -24.24
C ALA A 106 -20.42 -25.48 -25.09
N THR A 107 -21.15 -26.46 -24.57
CA THR A 107 -21.45 -27.70 -25.29
C THR A 107 -22.28 -27.44 -26.56
N SER A 108 -23.31 -26.58 -26.49
CA SER A 108 -24.12 -26.22 -27.67
C SER A 108 -23.30 -25.47 -28.74
N MET A 109 -22.23 -24.77 -28.34
CA MET A 109 -21.26 -24.10 -29.24
C MET A 109 -20.09 -25.00 -29.67
N GLY A 110 -20.13 -26.30 -29.34
CA GLY A 110 -19.15 -27.32 -29.76
C GLY A 110 -17.88 -27.35 -28.94
N LEU A 111 -17.86 -26.76 -27.75
CA LEU A 111 -16.75 -26.86 -26.81
C LEU A 111 -16.90 -28.03 -25.85
N GLN A 112 -15.81 -28.66 -25.44
CA GLN A 112 -15.79 -29.56 -24.29
C GLN A 112 -15.76 -28.74 -23.01
N ALA A 113 -16.77 -28.88 -22.16
CA ALA A 113 -16.83 -28.17 -20.88
C ALA A 113 -17.32 -29.10 -19.77
N GLU A 114 -16.77 -28.93 -18.59
CA GLU A 114 -17.12 -29.67 -17.39
C GLU A 114 -17.59 -28.71 -16.30
N ARG A 115 -18.61 -29.15 -15.56
CA ARG A 115 -18.96 -28.51 -14.27
C ARG A 115 -18.14 -29.16 -13.18
N ILE A 116 -17.42 -28.37 -12.44
CA ILE A 116 -16.60 -28.80 -11.31
C ILE A 116 -17.30 -28.41 -10.00
N VAL A 117 -17.25 -29.31 -9.03
CA VAL A 117 -17.81 -29.12 -7.70
C VAL A 117 -16.67 -29.21 -6.67
N GLY A 118 -16.72 -28.38 -5.65
CA GLY A 118 -15.69 -28.37 -4.62
C GLY A 118 -15.89 -27.31 -3.57
N ASN A 119 -14.82 -26.97 -2.90
CA ASN A 119 -14.82 -25.97 -1.86
C ASN A 119 -14.15 -24.68 -2.33
N SER A 120 -14.66 -23.55 -1.85
CA SER A 120 -14.06 -22.25 -2.12
C SER A 120 -13.91 -21.43 -0.84
N LYS A 121 -12.93 -20.51 -0.86
CA LYS A 121 -12.72 -19.50 0.18
C LYS A 121 -13.54 -18.24 -0.10
N GLY A 122 -14.88 -18.43 -0.21
CA GLY A 122 -15.82 -17.38 -0.58
C GLY A 122 -16.37 -16.57 0.60
N TYR A 123 -17.63 -16.15 0.47
CA TYR A 123 -18.32 -15.33 1.47
C TYR A 123 -18.21 -15.89 2.89
N GLY A 124 -17.72 -15.08 3.83
CA GLY A 124 -17.55 -15.45 5.23
C GLY A 124 -16.28 -16.26 5.54
N TYR A 125 -15.44 -16.56 4.55
CA TYR A 125 -14.16 -17.23 4.82
C TYR A 125 -13.22 -16.30 5.62
N VAL A 126 -12.57 -16.89 6.61
CA VAL A 126 -11.50 -16.24 7.39
C VAL A 126 -10.26 -17.13 7.29
N VAL A 127 -9.09 -16.51 7.06
CA VAL A 127 -7.83 -17.23 6.97
C VAL A 127 -7.62 -18.13 8.19
N GLY A 128 -7.22 -19.38 7.94
CA GLY A 128 -7.06 -20.40 8.99
C GLY A 128 -8.32 -21.22 9.30
N SER A 129 -9.47 -20.88 8.73
CA SER A 129 -10.67 -21.71 8.85
C SER A 129 -10.48 -23.07 8.20
N LYS A 130 -10.97 -24.12 8.86
CA LYS A 130 -11.04 -25.46 8.25
C LYS A 130 -12.24 -25.55 7.33
N ILE A 131 -12.07 -26.28 6.25
CA ILE A 131 -13.15 -26.56 5.30
C ILE A 131 -13.82 -27.85 5.72
N GLU A 132 -14.97 -27.71 6.34
CA GLU A 132 -15.78 -28.81 6.86
C GLU A 132 -17.09 -28.92 6.06
N GLY A 133 -17.65 -30.14 6.00
CA GLY A 133 -18.93 -30.39 5.32
C GLY A 133 -18.81 -30.66 3.82
N PRO A 134 -19.94 -30.62 3.09
CA PRO A 134 -20.00 -30.85 1.65
C PRO A 134 -19.41 -29.68 0.87
N ALA A 135 -19.19 -29.89 -0.43
CA ALA A 135 -18.80 -28.83 -1.35
C ALA A 135 -19.72 -27.60 -1.23
N ASN A 136 -19.13 -26.43 -1.23
CA ASN A 136 -19.83 -25.15 -1.07
C ASN A 136 -19.87 -24.31 -2.35
N HIS A 137 -19.25 -24.80 -3.45
CA HIS A 137 -19.13 -24.03 -4.68
C HIS A 137 -19.11 -24.91 -5.92
N ALA A 138 -19.44 -24.31 -7.08
CA ALA A 138 -19.35 -24.92 -8.38
C ALA A 138 -18.86 -23.90 -9.42
N TRP A 139 -17.98 -24.38 -10.33
CA TRP A 139 -17.39 -23.60 -11.42
C TRP A 139 -17.19 -24.49 -12.64
N ASN A 140 -16.39 -24.06 -13.61
CA ASN A 140 -16.19 -24.83 -14.85
C ASN A 140 -14.71 -25.01 -15.22
N ALA A 141 -14.43 -26.05 -15.96
CA ALA A 141 -13.33 -26.12 -16.89
C ALA A 141 -13.85 -26.21 -18.31
N VAL A 142 -13.16 -25.57 -19.26
CA VAL A 142 -13.47 -25.65 -20.70
C VAL A 142 -12.19 -25.94 -21.48
N LYS A 143 -12.26 -26.82 -22.45
CA LYS A 143 -11.09 -27.18 -23.25
C LYS A 143 -11.00 -26.28 -24.46
N VAL A 144 -9.91 -25.53 -24.52
CA VAL A 144 -9.60 -24.58 -25.59
C VAL A 144 -8.24 -24.96 -26.17
N ASP A 145 -8.16 -25.12 -27.47
CA ASP A 145 -6.94 -25.53 -28.19
C ASP A 145 -6.26 -26.76 -27.57
N GLY A 146 -7.08 -27.71 -27.09
CA GLY A 146 -6.62 -28.96 -26.47
C GLY A 146 -6.23 -28.84 -24.98
N ILE A 147 -6.25 -27.66 -24.38
CA ILE A 147 -5.86 -27.38 -22.99
C ILE A 147 -7.09 -27.04 -22.16
N TRP A 148 -7.21 -27.63 -20.97
CA TRP A 148 -8.25 -27.28 -20.01
C TRP A 148 -7.95 -25.90 -19.37
N GLN A 149 -8.98 -25.03 -19.38
CA GLN A 149 -8.95 -23.69 -18.83
C GLN A 149 -10.02 -23.53 -17.75
N LEU A 150 -9.66 -22.95 -16.61
CA LEU A 150 -10.58 -22.74 -15.48
C LEU A 150 -11.41 -21.46 -15.67
N VAL A 151 -12.70 -21.54 -15.34
CA VAL A 151 -13.65 -20.43 -15.48
C VAL A 151 -14.62 -20.43 -14.31
N ASP A 152 -14.79 -19.31 -13.65
CA ASP A 152 -15.88 -19.09 -12.68
C ASP A 152 -16.73 -17.87 -13.06
N CYS A 153 -17.88 -18.13 -13.67
CA CYS A 153 -18.83 -17.08 -14.03
C CYS A 153 -19.50 -16.43 -12.82
N THR A 154 -19.59 -17.13 -11.69
CA THR A 154 -20.21 -16.60 -10.46
C THR A 154 -19.39 -15.47 -9.87
N TRP A 155 -18.11 -15.74 -9.60
CA TRP A 155 -17.21 -14.74 -9.05
C TRP A 155 -16.77 -13.72 -10.10
N GLY A 156 -16.85 -14.10 -11.37
CA GLY A 156 -16.70 -13.18 -12.49
C GLY A 156 -17.81 -12.14 -12.62
N ALA A 157 -19.02 -12.47 -12.13
CA ALA A 157 -20.18 -11.56 -12.20
C ALA A 157 -20.22 -10.51 -11.09
N GLY A 158 -19.69 -10.84 -9.90
CA GLY A 158 -19.76 -9.90 -8.78
C GLY A 158 -19.52 -10.54 -7.42
N THR A 159 -19.96 -9.85 -6.39
CA THR A 159 -19.77 -10.22 -4.99
C THR A 159 -21.03 -10.00 -4.16
N ILE A 160 -21.04 -10.52 -2.94
CA ILE A 160 -22.09 -10.26 -1.95
C ILE A 160 -21.52 -9.20 -0.97
N ASP A 161 -22.27 -8.14 -0.73
CA ASP A 161 -21.90 -7.08 0.21
C ASP A 161 -22.26 -7.40 1.67
N ALA A 162 -21.98 -6.45 2.57
CA ALA A 162 -22.28 -6.57 4.00
C ALA A 162 -23.79 -6.67 4.29
N ASP A 163 -24.63 -6.10 3.41
CA ASP A 163 -26.10 -6.13 3.51
C ASP A 163 -26.69 -7.38 2.87
N LYS A 164 -25.85 -8.36 2.51
CA LYS A 164 -26.21 -9.62 1.84
C LYS A 164 -26.86 -9.44 0.48
N GLN A 165 -26.55 -8.33 -0.20
CA GLN A 165 -27.02 -8.07 -1.56
C GLN A 165 -25.96 -8.43 -2.57
N PHE A 166 -26.38 -8.89 -3.75
CA PHE A 166 -25.47 -9.08 -4.88
C PHE A 166 -25.10 -7.74 -5.50
N VAL A 167 -23.80 -7.48 -5.57
CA VAL A 167 -23.23 -6.31 -6.24
C VAL A 167 -22.54 -6.76 -7.52
N GLU A 168 -23.09 -6.36 -8.67
CA GLU A 168 -22.49 -6.63 -9.97
C GLU A 168 -21.12 -5.94 -10.05
N ARG A 169 -20.07 -6.74 -10.25
CA ARG A 169 -18.69 -6.28 -10.42
C ARG A 169 -17.94 -7.25 -11.30
N PHE A 170 -17.89 -6.96 -12.58
CA PHE A 170 -17.18 -7.81 -13.55
C PHE A 170 -15.70 -7.97 -13.16
N SER A 171 -15.21 -9.21 -13.25
CA SER A 171 -13.82 -9.57 -13.02
C SER A 171 -13.27 -10.43 -14.16
N ASP A 172 -12.20 -9.98 -14.79
CA ASP A 172 -11.45 -10.76 -15.77
C ASP A 172 -10.64 -11.89 -15.14
N TYR A 173 -10.35 -11.79 -13.85
CA TYR A 173 -9.50 -12.77 -13.15
C TYR A 173 -10.03 -14.19 -13.28
N TYR A 174 -11.35 -14.40 -13.17
CA TYR A 174 -11.97 -15.71 -13.18
C TYR A 174 -12.24 -16.27 -14.58
N PHE A 175 -11.62 -15.68 -15.59
CA PHE A 175 -11.62 -16.21 -16.96
C PHE A 175 -10.23 -16.71 -17.34
N PHE A 176 -10.06 -18.02 -17.44
CA PHE A 176 -8.79 -18.68 -17.74
C PHE A 176 -7.69 -18.34 -16.72
N THR A 177 -8.08 -18.34 -15.44
CA THR A 177 -7.11 -18.18 -14.34
C THR A 177 -6.15 -19.37 -14.33
N PRO A 178 -4.84 -19.16 -14.28
CA PRO A 178 -3.86 -20.24 -14.14
C PRO A 178 -4.16 -21.12 -12.92
N PRO A 179 -4.06 -22.46 -13.04
CA PRO A 179 -4.33 -23.38 -11.92
C PRO A 179 -3.57 -23.05 -10.65
N GLU A 180 -2.32 -22.57 -10.76
CA GLU A 180 -1.45 -22.19 -9.64
C GLU A 180 -1.93 -20.94 -8.88
N GLN A 181 -2.79 -20.13 -9.52
CA GLN A 181 -3.44 -18.98 -8.90
C GLN A 181 -4.86 -19.32 -8.46
N PHE A 182 -5.58 -20.10 -9.28
CA PHE A 182 -6.96 -20.49 -8.99
C PHE A 182 -7.09 -21.33 -7.72
N VAL A 183 -6.07 -22.13 -7.42
CA VAL A 183 -6.03 -23.00 -6.22
C VAL A 183 -5.98 -22.21 -4.91
N TYR A 184 -5.72 -20.92 -4.91
CA TYR A 184 -5.72 -20.13 -3.66
C TYR A 184 -7.10 -19.97 -3.06
N ASP A 185 -8.13 -20.03 -3.91
CA ASP A 185 -9.53 -19.81 -3.49
C ASP A 185 -10.50 -20.90 -3.94
N HIS A 186 -10.08 -21.86 -4.81
CA HIS A 186 -10.90 -22.98 -5.30
C HIS A 186 -10.19 -24.33 -5.10
N PHE A 187 -10.90 -25.30 -4.53
CA PHE A 187 -10.41 -26.65 -4.30
C PHE A 187 -11.45 -27.69 -4.75
N PRO A 188 -11.29 -28.37 -5.90
CA PRO A 188 -12.24 -29.33 -6.42
C PRO A 188 -12.26 -30.62 -5.57
N ASP A 189 -13.41 -31.30 -5.54
CA ASP A 189 -13.56 -32.61 -4.89
C ASP A 189 -12.72 -33.69 -5.59
N ASP A 190 -12.61 -33.63 -6.93
CA ASP A 190 -11.67 -34.47 -7.69
C ASP A 190 -10.32 -33.75 -7.83
N PRO A 191 -9.23 -34.31 -7.25
CA PRO A 191 -7.90 -33.71 -7.37
C PRO A 191 -7.41 -33.53 -8.81
N ALA A 192 -7.87 -34.34 -9.77
CA ALA A 192 -7.49 -34.22 -11.18
C ALA A 192 -8.00 -32.90 -11.80
N GLN A 193 -9.10 -32.37 -11.30
CA GLN A 193 -9.71 -31.13 -11.77
C GLN A 193 -9.04 -29.87 -11.20
N GLN A 194 -7.98 -30.01 -10.40
CA GLN A 194 -7.10 -28.89 -10.05
C GLN A 194 -6.23 -28.46 -11.23
N PHE A 195 -5.96 -29.36 -12.17
CA PHE A 195 -5.01 -29.18 -13.28
C PHE A 195 -3.59 -28.81 -12.82
N LEU A 196 -3.23 -29.16 -11.58
CA LEU A 196 -1.90 -29.02 -11.02
C LEU A 196 -1.13 -30.35 -11.10
N SER A 197 0.20 -30.27 -11.24
CA SER A 197 1.07 -31.45 -11.21
C SER A 197 2.26 -31.24 -10.27
N PRO A 198 2.30 -31.89 -9.10
CA PRO A 198 1.25 -32.77 -8.52
C PRO A 198 0.06 -31.96 -8.00
N PRO A 199 -1.12 -32.61 -7.83
CA PRO A 199 -2.26 -31.99 -7.18
C PRO A 199 -1.97 -31.58 -5.74
N MET A 200 -2.52 -30.47 -5.31
CA MET A 200 -2.42 -29.98 -3.93
C MET A 200 -3.34 -30.80 -3.01
N SER A 201 -2.86 -31.12 -1.81
CA SER A 201 -3.70 -31.76 -0.79
C SER A 201 -4.66 -30.75 -0.14
N LYS A 202 -5.78 -31.24 0.41
CA LYS A 202 -6.75 -30.41 1.13
C LYS A 202 -6.10 -29.65 2.31
N SER A 203 -5.23 -30.32 3.07
CA SER A 203 -4.51 -29.70 4.18
C SER A 203 -3.59 -28.57 3.72
N ALA A 204 -2.93 -28.72 2.56
CA ALA A 204 -2.10 -27.65 1.99
C ALA A 204 -2.98 -26.48 1.53
N TYR A 205 -4.10 -26.74 0.86
CA TYR A 205 -5.07 -25.72 0.45
C TYR A 205 -5.62 -24.91 1.64
N GLU A 206 -6.05 -25.60 2.70
CA GLU A 206 -6.55 -24.96 3.93
C GLU A 206 -5.50 -24.06 4.60
N ASN A 207 -4.23 -24.38 4.40
CA ASN A 207 -3.11 -23.63 4.99
C ASN A 207 -2.55 -22.54 4.07
N LEU A 208 -3.05 -22.39 2.84
CA LEU A 208 -2.63 -21.29 1.96
C LEU A 208 -3.08 -19.94 2.53
N VAL A 209 -2.24 -18.93 2.33
CA VAL A 209 -2.59 -17.53 2.59
C VAL A 209 -3.87 -17.15 1.85
N ASP A 210 -4.71 -16.30 2.48
CA ASP A 210 -5.92 -15.76 1.83
C ASP A 210 -5.52 -14.65 0.86
N VAL A 211 -5.47 -14.99 -0.43
CA VAL A 211 -5.08 -14.07 -1.50
C VAL A 211 -6.30 -13.66 -2.30
N GLN A 212 -6.45 -12.38 -2.54
CA GLN A 212 -7.53 -11.84 -3.36
C GLN A 212 -7.07 -11.65 -4.81
N PRO A 213 -7.97 -11.64 -5.80
CA PRO A 213 -7.65 -11.46 -7.21
C PRO A 213 -6.72 -10.28 -7.52
N ARG A 214 -6.87 -9.17 -6.78
CA ARG A 214 -6.04 -7.97 -6.97
C ARG A 214 -4.54 -8.20 -6.79
N PHE A 215 -4.17 -9.14 -5.92
CA PHE A 215 -2.77 -9.53 -5.74
C PHE A 215 -2.15 -10.00 -7.07
N PHE A 216 -2.82 -10.93 -7.75
CA PHE A 216 -2.33 -11.46 -9.01
C PHE A 216 -2.52 -10.50 -10.19
N LEU A 217 -3.67 -9.81 -10.25
CA LEU A 217 -3.98 -8.85 -11.30
C LEU A 217 -2.98 -7.68 -11.35
N TYR A 218 -2.45 -7.27 -10.20
CA TYR A 218 -1.42 -6.23 -10.11
C TYR A 218 0.01 -6.79 -10.20
N GLY A 219 0.17 -8.07 -10.51
CA GLY A 219 1.47 -8.68 -10.74
C GLY A 219 2.29 -8.97 -9.48
N LEU A 220 1.66 -8.94 -8.29
CA LEU A 220 2.36 -9.30 -7.06
C LEU A 220 2.69 -10.79 -7.04
N LYS A 221 3.77 -11.15 -6.33
CA LYS A 221 4.27 -12.53 -6.21
C LYS A 221 4.58 -12.84 -4.76
N LEU A 222 4.18 -14.02 -4.27
CA LEU A 222 4.62 -14.53 -2.97
C LEU A 222 6.05 -15.09 -3.11
N ILE A 223 7.03 -14.45 -2.45
CA ILE A 223 8.41 -14.91 -2.42
C ILE A 223 8.63 -15.76 -1.18
N SER A 224 8.20 -15.28 -0.01
CA SER A 224 8.22 -16.05 1.23
C SER A 224 6.80 -16.27 1.76
N HIS A 225 6.64 -17.22 2.69
CA HIS A 225 5.40 -17.45 3.46
C HIS A 225 4.16 -17.66 2.58
N ARG A 226 4.07 -18.85 1.96
CA ARG A 226 2.86 -19.28 1.25
C ARG A 226 1.76 -19.78 2.19
N GLU A 227 2.14 -20.12 3.42
CA GLU A 227 1.25 -20.56 4.47
C GLU A 227 0.50 -19.36 5.07
N GLY A 228 -0.82 -19.50 5.18
CA GLY A 228 -1.70 -18.46 5.71
C GLY A 228 -1.67 -18.34 7.23
N ILE A 229 -1.20 -19.40 7.95
CA ILE A 229 -1.05 -19.40 9.40
C ILE A 229 0.43 -19.42 9.75
N ILE A 230 0.91 -18.34 10.34
CA ILE A 230 2.31 -18.14 10.68
C ILE A 230 2.46 -18.14 12.21
N LYS A 231 3.47 -18.84 12.73
CA LYS A 231 3.93 -18.67 14.11
C LYS A 231 5.06 -17.65 14.13
N ALA A 232 4.94 -16.66 14.97
CA ALA A 232 5.93 -15.60 15.11
C ALA A 232 6.22 -15.29 16.57
N ASN A 233 7.35 -14.60 16.80
CA ASN A 233 7.70 -13.96 18.06
C ASN A 233 8.16 -12.54 17.75
N LYS A 234 7.83 -11.60 18.62
CA LYS A 234 8.33 -10.20 18.57
C LYS A 234 8.14 -9.48 17.22
N ARG A 235 8.61 -10.08 16.12
CA ARG A 235 8.65 -9.52 14.76
C ARG A 235 8.39 -10.59 13.70
N LEU A 236 7.80 -10.19 12.59
CA LEU A 236 7.63 -11.01 11.38
C LEU A 236 8.01 -10.17 10.16
N ASP A 237 8.80 -10.75 9.27
CA ASP A 237 9.16 -10.19 7.97
C ASP A 237 8.67 -11.13 6.87
N ILE A 238 7.91 -10.61 5.92
CA ILE A 238 7.39 -11.33 4.74
C ILE A 238 7.87 -10.63 3.49
N VAL A 239 8.46 -11.37 2.55
CA VAL A 239 8.93 -10.83 1.27
C VAL A 239 7.94 -11.17 0.16
N ILE A 240 7.56 -10.16 -0.60
CA ILE A 240 6.71 -10.25 -1.79
C ILE A 240 7.36 -9.52 -2.97
N GLY A 241 7.14 -10.02 -4.19
CA GLY A 241 7.46 -9.27 -5.42
C GLY A 241 6.36 -8.26 -5.71
N VAL A 242 6.74 -7.03 -6.09
CA VAL A 242 5.79 -5.92 -6.29
C VAL A 242 6.25 -5.01 -7.42
N PRO A 243 5.46 -4.86 -8.49
CA PRO A 243 5.74 -3.87 -9.55
C PRO A 243 5.82 -2.44 -9.01
N GLY A 244 6.65 -1.61 -9.65
CA GLY A 244 6.92 -0.23 -9.20
C GLY A 244 5.71 0.70 -9.20
N ASP A 245 4.69 0.39 -9.99
CA ASP A 245 3.44 1.15 -10.13
C ASP A 245 2.35 0.77 -9.12
N VAL A 246 2.62 -0.21 -8.23
CA VAL A 246 1.66 -0.65 -7.19
C VAL A 246 2.02 -0.03 -5.85
N MET A 247 1.09 0.66 -5.23
CA MET A 247 1.18 1.16 -3.85
C MET A 247 0.70 0.10 -2.86
N LEU A 248 1.34 0.04 -1.69
CA LEU A 248 1.08 -0.93 -0.63
C LEU A 248 0.68 -0.23 0.67
N LEU A 249 -0.32 -0.77 1.36
CA LEU A 249 -0.69 -0.38 2.72
C LEU A 249 -0.78 -1.64 3.58
N LEU A 250 0.05 -1.72 4.61
CA LEU A 250 0.08 -2.84 5.55
C LEU A 250 -0.65 -2.48 6.83
N GLN A 251 -1.55 -3.36 7.27
CA GLN A 251 -2.33 -3.18 8.48
C GLN A 251 -2.23 -4.41 9.38
N LEU A 252 -2.02 -4.17 10.67
CA LEU A 252 -2.08 -5.19 11.70
C LEU A 252 -3.42 -5.09 12.42
N LEU A 253 -4.16 -6.21 12.55
CA LEU A 253 -5.43 -6.28 13.27
C LEU A 253 -5.33 -7.29 14.41
N ARG A 254 -6.03 -7.01 15.50
CA ARG A 254 -6.25 -7.94 16.62
C ARG A 254 -7.70 -7.85 17.04
N ASP A 255 -8.37 -9.00 17.22
CA ASP A 255 -9.81 -9.06 17.56
C ASP A 255 -10.69 -8.20 16.64
N GLY A 256 -10.33 -8.15 15.33
CA GLY A 256 -11.02 -7.35 14.31
C GLY A 256 -10.74 -5.84 14.36
N GLN A 257 -9.93 -5.37 15.33
CA GLN A 257 -9.58 -3.96 15.49
C GLN A 257 -8.20 -3.66 14.92
N ALA A 258 -8.09 -2.57 14.14
CA ALA A 258 -6.80 -2.07 13.66
C ALA A 258 -5.92 -1.67 14.85
N GLN A 259 -4.67 -2.12 14.81
CA GLN A 259 -3.65 -1.75 15.77
C GLN A 259 -2.96 -0.45 15.35
N ASP A 260 -2.08 0.07 16.22
CA ASP A 260 -1.30 1.28 15.92
C ASP A 260 -0.55 1.09 14.58
N PRO A 261 -0.70 1.99 13.60
CA PRO A 261 -0.03 1.89 12.31
C PRO A 261 1.50 1.81 12.40
N SER A 262 2.11 2.31 13.48
CA SER A 262 3.56 2.23 13.71
C SER A 262 4.08 0.81 14.01
N LEU A 263 3.18 -0.17 14.14
CA LEU A 263 3.53 -1.59 14.33
C LEU A 263 3.66 -2.36 13.01
N ALA A 264 3.38 -1.74 11.88
CA ALA A 264 3.45 -2.37 10.56
C ALA A 264 4.16 -1.44 9.56
N TYR A 265 5.08 -1.99 8.78
CA TYR A 265 5.89 -1.21 7.85
C TYR A 265 6.16 -1.98 6.56
N VAL A 266 6.21 -1.26 5.45
CA VAL A 266 6.59 -1.79 4.14
C VAL A 266 7.91 -1.16 3.72
N TYR A 267 8.92 -1.99 3.52
CA TYR A 267 10.19 -1.58 2.95
C TYR A 267 10.31 -2.10 1.52
N ARG A 268 10.51 -1.20 0.55
CA ARG A 268 10.73 -1.55 -0.86
C ARG A 268 12.21 -1.60 -1.19
N SER A 269 12.60 -2.60 -1.99
CA SER A 269 13.94 -2.75 -2.54
C SER A 269 13.86 -3.28 -3.97
N GLY A 270 13.92 -2.39 -4.94
CA GLY A 270 13.68 -2.73 -6.36
C GLY A 270 12.26 -3.26 -6.57
N ASP A 271 12.15 -4.44 -7.18
CA ASP A 271 10.88 -5.12 -7.46
C ASP A 271 10.37 -5.97 -6.28
N ASP A 272 11.01 -5.90 -5.13
CA ASP A 272 10.61 -6.61 -3.92
C ASP A 272 10.12 -5.64 -2.84
N ALA A 273 9.25 -6.14 -1.97
CA ALA A 273 8.85 -5.46 -0.75
C ALA A 273 8.91 -6.42 0.45
N THR A 274 9.45 -5.93 1.57
CA THR A 274 9.39 -6.60 2.86
C THR A 274 8.26 -6.01 3.68
N LEU A 275 7.29 -6.84 4.03
CA LEU A 275 6.18 -6.52 4.93
C LEU A 275 6.63 -6.88 6.34
N THR A 276 6.82 -5.90 7.20
CA THR A 276 7.28 -6.10 8.58
C THR A 276 6.15 -5.79 9.57
N ALA A 277 5.94 -6.66 10.55
CA ALA A 277 5.03 -6.44 11.66
C ALA A 277 5.73 -6.66 13.01
N LEU A 278 5.42 -5.81 13.99
CA LEU A 278 5.87 -5.88 15.38
C LEU A 278 4.68 -6.27 16.27
N PHE A 279 4.92 -7.14 17.25
CA PHE A 279 3.87 -7.67 18.10
C PHE A 279 4.08 -7.30 19.57
N PRO A 280 3.40 -6.25 20.07
CA PRO A 280 3.55 -5.80 21.47
C PRO A 280 2.89 -6.73 22.49
N GLN A 281 2.08 -7.68 22.06
CA GLN A 281 1.38 -8.63 22.93
C GLN A 281 1.36 -10.02 22.28
N ALA A 282 1.34 -11.08 23.08
CA ALA A 282 1.09 -12.44 22.61
C ALA A 282 -0.37 -12.62 22.18
N GLY A 283 -0.64 -13.58 21.29
CA GLY A 283 -1.99 -13.89 20.82
C GLY A 283 -2.11 -13.94 19.31
N GLN A 284 -3.33 -13.89 18.81
CA GLN A 284 -3.64 -13.99 17.38
C GLN A 284 -3.79 -12.61 16.74
N TYR A 285 -3.18 -12.44 15.58
CA TYR A 285 -3.29 -11.25 14.75
C TYR A 285 -3.65 -11.62 13.32
N ILE A 286 -4.19 -10.66 12.58
CA ILE A 286 -4.29 -10.69 11.12
C ILE A 286 -3.34 -9.61 10.59
N LEU A 287 -2.41 -10.02 9.73
CA LEU A 287 -1.58 -9.11 8.95
C LEU A 287 -2.22 -8.98 7.56
N ARG A 288 -2.74 -7.80 7.25
CA ARG A 288 -3.50 -7.49 6.04
C ARG A 288 -2.75 -6.56 5.14
N LEU A 289 -2.61 -6.95 3.88
CA LEU A 289 -2.07 -6.10 2.83
C LEU A 289 -3.21 -5.56 1.95
N PHE A 290 -3.19 -4.26 1.76
CA PHE A 290 -4.00 -3.58 0.77
C PHE A 290 -3.11 -3.06 -0.36
N VAL A 291 -3.67 -2.99 -1.57
CA VAL A 291 -2.96 -2.56 -2.77
C VAL A 291 -3.78 -1.54 -3.56
N LYS A 292 -3.07 -0.69 -4.30
CA LYS A 292 -3.65 0.27 -5.23
C LYS A 292 -2.67 0.53 -6.35
N GLN A 293 -3.13 0.69 -7.59
CA GLN A 293 -2.27 1.20 -8.67
C GLN A 293 -2.01 2.69 -8.48
N ARG A 294 -0.79 3.13 -8.74
CA ARG A 294 -0.37 4.54 -8.56
C ARG A 294 -1.19 5.50 -9.42
N GLU A 295 -1.53 5.10 -10.64
CA GLU A 295 -2.31 5.90 -11.58
C GLU A 295 -3.82 5.92 -11.27
N ASP A 296 -4.30 5.05 -10.37
CA ASP A 296 -5.71 5.05 -9.96
C ASP A 296 -6.03 6.31 -9.15
N ALA A 297 -6.83 7.19 -9.74
CA ALA A 297 -7.27 8.44 -9.09
C ALA A 297 -8.19 8.20 -7.89
N SER A 298 -8.74 6.98 -7.70
CA SER A 298 -9.48 6.64 -6.48
C SER A 298 -8.53 6.67 -5.28
N ARG A 299 -9.04 7.09 -4.12
CA ARG A 299 -8.27 7.03 -2.87
C ARG A 299 -8.43 5.71 -2.13
N GLN A 300 -9.03 4.71 -2.77
CA GLN A 300 -9.36 3.44 -2.12
C GLN A 300 -8.30 2.38 -2.41
N PHE A 301 -7.72 1.84 -1.35
CA PHE A 301 -6.93 0.63 -1.40
C PHE A 301 -7.85 -0.58 -1.32
N GLU A 302 -7.55 -1.63 -2.09
CA GLU A 302 -8.29 -2.89 -2.08
C GLU A 302 -7.49 -3.97 -1.35
N LYS A 303 -8.17 -4.83 -0.59
CA LYS A 303 -7.53 -5.99 0.08
C LYS A 303 -6.86 -6.89 -0.96
N ALA A 304 -5.61 -7.27 -0.70
CA ALA A 304 -4.84 -8.17 -1.55
C ALA A 304 -4.55 -9.51 -0.88
N LEU A 305 -4.22 -9.53 0.42
CA LEU A 305 -4.01 -10.77 1.15
C LEU A 305 -4.19 -10.59 2.67
N ASP A 306 -4.45 -11.70 3.35
CA ASP A 306 -4.47 -11.81 4.81
C ASP A 306 -3.62 -13.00 5.28
N TYR A 307 -2.78 -12.76 6.29
CA TYR A 307 -2.11 -13.80 7.08
C TYR A 307 -2.69 -13.83 8.49
N GLN A 308 -2.91 -15.02 9.04
CA GLN A 308 -3.11 -15.20 10.48
C GLN A 308 -1.75 -15.40 11.14
N VAL A 309 -1.42 -14.58 12.13
CA VAL A 309 -0.15 -14.67 12.86
C VAL A 309 -0.42 -15.01 14.31
N ASN A 310 0.12 -16.15 14.75
CA ASN A 310 0.03 -16.61 16.14
C ASN A 310 1.35 -16.26 16.85
N VAL A 311 1.28 -15.28 17.75
CA VAL A 311 2.45 -14.73 18.47
C VAL A 311 2.60 -15.40 19.83
N GLY A 312 3.75 -16.05 20.03
CA GLY A 312 4.11 -16.68 21.32
C GLY A 312 4.74 -15.69 22.28
N GLU A 313 5.83 -15.06 21.87
CA GLU A 313 6.57 -14.09 22.69
C GLU A 313 6.39 -12.67 22.15
N PRO A 314 5.89 -11.74 22.97
CA PRO A 314 5.71 -10.35 22.56
C PRO A 314 7.03 -9.57 22.56
N LEU A 315 7.01 -8.39 21.93
CA LEU A 315 8.10 -7.42 21.98
C LEU A 315 8.22 -6.84 23.40
N GLU A 316 9.42 -6.85 23.95
CA GLU A 316 9.68 -6.35 25.31
C GLU A 316 9.92 -4.84 25.35
N ASN A 317 10.45 -4.28 24.26
CA ASN A 317 10.82 -2.88 24.16
C ASN A 317 9.78 -2.10 23.32
N ALA A 318 9.65 -0.82 23.62
CA ALA A 318 8.79 0.09 22.86
C ALA A 318 9.47 0.51 21.54
N VAL A 319 9.45 -0.39 20.56
CA VAL A 319 9.97 -0.16 19.21
C VAL A 319 8.80 0.16 18.28
N SER A 320 9.01 1.06 17.33
CA SER A 320 7.99 1.45 16.34
C SER A 320 8.61 1.83 15.00
N PHE A 321 7.78 1.76 13.96
CA PHE A 321 8.08 2.27 12.62
C PHE A 321 7.47 3.66 12.41
N PRO A 322 7.94 4.41 11.40
CA PRO A 322 7.23 5.59 10.96
C PRO A 322 5.91 5.20 10.28
N VAL A 323 4.92 6.05 10.41
CA VAL A 323 3.73 6.01 9.56
C VAL A 323 4.03 6.81 8.31
N LEU A 324 4.00 6.16 7.14
CA LEU A 324 4.17 6.82 5.85
C LEU A 324 2.81 7.26 5.31
N PHE A 325 2.78 8.41 4.64
CA PHE A 325 1.61 8.93 3.93
C PHE A 325 1.83 8.81 2.42
N ASP A 326 0.76 8.80 1.63
CA ASP A 326 0.83 8.66 0.17
C ASP A 326 1.84 9.61 -0.50
N ALA A 327 1.91 10.84 0.00
CA ALA A 327 2.85 11.85 -0.47
C ALA A 327 4.35 11.47 -0.29
N PHE A 328 4.69 10.52 0.59
CA PHE A 328 6.05 10.01 0.71
C PHE A 328 6.52 9.37 -0.59
N ASP A 329 5.69 8.48 -1.14
CA ASP A 329 5.97 7.82 -2.42
C ASP A 329 5.79 8.76 -3.62
N GLU A 330 4.80 9.67 -3.58
CA GLU A 330 4.52 10.64 -4.65
C GLU A 330 5.68 11.61 -4.88
N TYR A 331 6.38 12.00 -3.81
CA TYR A 331 7.58 12.84 -3.88
C TYR A 331 8.88 12.04 -4.07
N GLY A 332 8.80 10.71 -4.17
CA GLY A 332 9.96 9.84 -4.37
C GLY A 332 10.93 9.85 -3.19
N LEU A 333 10.43 10.09 -1.97
CA LEU A 333 11.23 10.09 -0.76
C LEU A 333 11.72 8.69 -0.42
N GLN A 334 12.93 8.62 0.13
CA GLN A 334 13.51 7.39 0.67
C GLN A 334 14.03 7.66 2.08
N LEU A 335 13.77 6.74 3.00
CA LEU A 335 14.29 6.82 4.35
C LEU A 335 15.71 6.22 4.39
N LYS A 336 16.73 7.06 4.68
CA LYS A 336 18.14 6.66 4.80
C LYS A 336 18.48 6.15 6.20
N SER A 337 17.84 6.70 7.21
CA SER A 337 17.99 6.23 8.58
C SER A 337 17.17 4.96 8.82
N ASN A 338 17.54 4.16 9.85
CA ASN A 338 16.77 2.98 10.21
C ASN A 338 15.30 3.33 10.46
N ALA A 339 14.39 2.63 9.77
CA ALA A 339 12.95 2.81 9.96
C ALA A 339 12.49 2.37 11.35
N GLU A 340 13.01 1.23 11.83
CA GLU A 340 12.74 0.72 13.17
C GLU A 340 13.50 1.55 14.20
N ARG A 341 12.78 2.15 15.14
CA ARG A 341 13.36 3.01 16.18
C ARG A 341 12.80 2.66 17.54
N ASP A 342 13.66 2.79 18.54
CA ASP A 342 13.18 2.86 19.92
C ASP A 342 12.26 4.08 20.05
N SER A 343 11.01 3.85 20.41
CA SER A 343 10.05 4.93 20.67
C SER A 343 10.34 5.65 21.98
N ARG A 344 11.13 5.03 22.88
CA ARG A 344 11.63 5.65 24.10
C ARG A 344 12.94 6.37 23.81
N VAL A 345 12.91 7.68 23.81
CA VAL A 345 14.06 8.54 23.47
C VAL A 345 14.46 9.44 24.63
N ASP A 346 15.72 9.84 24.64
CA ASP A 346 16.19 10.89 25.57
C ASP A 346 15.81 12.27 25.03
N ARG A 347 16.75 13.09 24.67
CA ARG A 347 16.53 14.53 24.36
C ARG A 347 16.36 14.82 22.88
N THR A 348 16.99 14.04 22.01
CA THR A 348 17.04 14.37 20.59
C THR A 348 16.78 13.14 19.70
N THR A 349 16.31 13.39 18.51
CA THR A 349 16.29 12.39 17.44
C THR A 349 16.65 13.02 16.11
N THR A 350 17.17 12.20 15.19
CA THR A 350 17.53 12.61 13.82
C THR A 350 16.90 11.65 12.83
N VAL A 351 16.29 12.19 11.79
CA VAL A 351 15.72 11.43 10.65
C VAL A 351 16.42 11.91 9.39
N GLU A 352 16.98 10.97 8.63
CA GLU A 352 17.62 11.23 7.35
C GLU A 352 16.77 10.67 6.22
N LEU A 353 16.52 11.50 5.21
CA LEU A 353 15.74 11.18 4.01
C LEU A 353 16.55 11.56 2.78
N SER A 354 16.19 10.97 1.63
CA SER A 354 16.65 11.45 0.34
C SER A 354 15.49 11.55 -0.65
N SER A 355 15.65 12.43 -1.63
CA SER A 355 14.72 12.63 -2.74
C SER A 355 15.45 13.23 -3.94
N THR A 356 14.70 13.67 -4.95
CA THR A 356 15.24 14.60 -5.98
C THR A 356 15.48 15.99 -5.37
N PRO A 357 16.46 16.77 -5.87
CA PRO A 357 16.84 18.08 -5.31
C PRO A 357 15.73 19.14 -5.31
N ASP A 358 14.68 18.93 -6.13
CA ASP A 358 13.53 19.84 -6.24
C ASP A 358 12.52 19.69 -5.08
N ILE A 359 12.73 18.74 -4.18
CA ILE A 359 11.86 18.54 -3.00
C ILE A 359 12.43 19.35 -1.82
N GLY A 360 11.55 20.10 -1.16
CA GLY A 360 11.81 20.75 0.12
C GLY A 360 11.11 20.02 1.26
N VAL A 361 11.76 19.90 2.41
CA VAL A 361 11.18 19.28 3.60
C VAL A 361 11.07 20.28 4.75
N MET A 362 10.12 20.05 5.64
CA MET A 362 10.02 20.73 6.93
C MET A 362 9.46 19.76 7.97
N ALA A 363 9.62 20.11 9.25
CA ALA A 363 9.09 19.28 10.32
C ALA A 363 8.30 20.09 11.35
N SER A 364 7.39 19.41 12.04
CA SER A 364 6.73 19.92 13.24
C SER A 364 6.78 18.91 14.37
N LEU A 365 6.78 19.38 15.59
CA LEU A 365 6.76 18.58 16.79
C LEU A 365 5.49 18.89 17.60
N GLU A 366 4.77 17.85 17.98
CA GLU A 366 3.64 17.94 18.90
C GLU A 366 3.99 17.23 20.21
N ARG A 367 3.47 17.71 21.33
CA ARG A 367 3.52 17.03 22.63
C ARG A 367 2.13 16.86 23.19
N ASP A 368 1.77 15.62 23.53
CA ASP A 368 0.46 15.28 24.08
C ASP A 368 -0.70 15.85 23.22
N GLY A 369 -0.55 15.79 21.86
CA GLY A 369 -1.52 16.29 20.88
C GLY A 369 -1.56 17.81 20.69
N ARG A 370 -0.62 18.56 21.27
CA ARG A 370 -0.50 20.02 21.10
C ARG A 370 0.77 20.37 20.34
N LYS A 371 0.63 21.11 19.25
CA LYS A 371 1.78 21.60 18.50
C LYS A 371 2.64 22.48 19.40
N LEU A 372 3.94 22.23 19.38
CA LEU A 372 4.94 23.07 20.04
C LEU A 372 5.30 24.27 19.15
N ASP A 373 5.85 25.30 19.78
CA ASP A 373 6.39 26.46 19.06
C ASP A 373 7.58 26.05 18.19
N ASP A 374 7.94 26.91 17.23
CA ASP A 374 9.12 26.72 16.40
C ASP A 374 10.40 26.69 17.26
N GLY A 375 11.43 26.00 16.76
CA GLY A 375 12.71 25.83 17.46
C GLY A 375 12.88 24.46 18.14
N TYR A 376 11.87 23.60 18.14
CA TYR A 376 12.02 22.21 18.59
C TYR A 376 12.27 21.21 17.45
N THR A 377 12.21 21.69 16.21
CA THR A 377 12.64 20.96 15.01
C THR A 377 13.63 21.79 14.22
N PHE A 378 14.57 21.13 13.57
CA PHE A 378 15.52 21.74 12.66
C PHE A 378 15.66 20.86 11.42
N ASP A 379 15.54 21.46 10.24
CA ASP A 379 15.65 20.76 8.97
C ASP A 379 16.60 21.50 8.03
N GLN A 380 17.39 20.75 7.30
CA GLN A 380 18.25 21.26 6.23
C GLN A 380 18.46 20.23 5.14
N SER A 381 18.69 20.70 3.92
CA SER A 381 18.79 19.87 2.72
C SER A 381 20.05 20.20 1.93
N GLU A 382 20.61 19.18 1.24
CA GLU A 382 21.74 19.31 0.32
C GLU A 382 21.59 18.27 -0.81
N ASP A 383 21.46 18.72 -2.04
CA ASP A 383 21.39 17.88 -3.26
C ASP A 383 20.38 16.72 -3.16
N GLY A 384 19.25 16.95 -2.50
CA GLY A 384 18.22 15.94 -2.28
C GLY A 384 18.40 15.08 -1.02
N ASP A 385 19.49 15.22 -0.29
CA ASP A 385 19.64 14.67 1.06
C ASP A 385 19.01 15.64 2.08
N HIS A 386 18.19 15.10 2.98
CA HIS A 386 17.47 15.86 3.99
C HIS A 386 17.80 15.37 5.38
N LEU A 387 18.22 16.28 6.25
CA LEU A 387 18.44 16.04 7.68
C LEU A 387 17.35 16.73 8.47
N VAL A 388 16.58 15.96 9.24
CA VAL A 388 15.55 16.47 10.14
C VAL A 388 15.90 16.07 11.56
N GLN A 389 16.01 17.07 12.45
CA GLN A 389 16.32 16.87 13.85
C GLN A 389 15.16 17.38 14.72
N ALA A 390 14.94 16.72 15.86
CA ALA A 390 13.97 17.17 16.87
C ALA A 390 14.57 17.15 18.27
N ILE A 391 14.22 18.14 19.09
CA ILE A 391 14.56 18.23 20.51
C ILE A 391 13.30 18.04 21.35
N PHE A 392 13.38 17.17 22.35
CA PHE A 392 12.34 16.94 23.34
C PHE A 392 12.65 17.70 24.62
N PRO A 393 12.02 18.87 24.87
CA PRO A 393 12.42 19.76 25.96
C PRO A 393 12.08 19.25 27.37
N GLN A 394 11.25 18.24 27.50
CA GLN A 394 10.78 17.66 28.76
C GLN A 394 10.18 16.26 28.54
N PRO A 395 9.89 15.48 29.60
CA PRO A 395 9.24 14.19 29.44
C PRO A 395 7.84 14.31 28.83
N GLY A 396 7.40 13.31 28.08
CA GLY A 396 6.06 13.26 27.48
C GLY A 396 5.97 12.45 26.19
N ASN A 397 4.78 12.37 25.63
CA ASN A 397 4.52 11.74 24.34
C ASN A 397 4.62 12.79 23.24
N TYR A 398 5.43 12.50 22.23
CA TYR A 398 5.68 13.41 21.12
C TYR A 398 5.32 12.76 19.79
N THR A 399 4.85 13.60 18.88
CA THR A 399 4.66 13.25 17.48
C THR A 399 5.54 14.18 16.63
N LEU A 400 6.51 13.59 15.95
CA LEU A 400 7.32 14.28 14.93
C LEU A 400 6.67 14.01 13.58
N THR A 401 6.18 15.05 12.91
CA THR A 401 5.65 14.95 11.54
C THR A 401 6.58 15.67 10.59
N ILE A 402 7.01 14.98 9.54
CA ILE A 402 7.79 15.52 8.44
C ILE A 402 6.84 15.76 7.26
N TYR A 403 7.01 16.91 6.63
CA TYR A 403 6.22 17.35 5.49
C TYR A 403 7.15 17.61 4.31
N ALA A 404 6.65 17.44 3.10
CA ALA A 404 7.38 17.76 1.88
C ALA A 404 6.52 18.53 0.88
N ARG A 405 7.19 19.21 -0.05
CA ARG A 405 6.59 19.95 -1.16
C ARG A 405 7.63 20.12 -2.26
N ARG A 406 7.19 20.16 -3.53
CA ARG A 406 8.10 20.61 -4.59
C ARG A 406 8.46 22.07 -4.39
N LYS A 407 9.74 22.43 -4.54
CA LYS A 407 10.22 23.82 -4.39
C LYS A 407 9.54 24.80 -5.36
N SER A 408 9.11 24.31 -6.54
CA SER A 408 8.37 25.08 -7.55
C SER A 408 6.90 25.32 -7.20
N GLU A 409 6.33 24.58 -6.24
CA GLU A 409 4.93 24.72 -5.84
C GLU A 409 4.77 25.81 -4.78
N THR A 410 3.63 26.50 -4.82
CA THR A 410 3.19 27.41 -3.77
C THR A 410 2.08 26.77 -2.95
N GLY A 411 2.03 27.02 -1.64
CA GLY A 411 0.99 26.49 -0.77
C GLY A 411 1.56 25.66 0.39
N ASN A 412 0.73 24.77 0.93
CA ASN A 412 1.07 23.99 2.11
C ASN A 412 1.98 22.80 1.75
N TYR A 413 2.82 22.42 2.70
CA TYR A 413 3.54 21.16 2.64
C TYR A 413 2.59 20.01 2.99
N ASN A 414 2.75 18.87 2.32
CA ASN A 414 1.99 17.65 2.58
C ASN A 414 2.74 16.77 3.59
N ALA A 415 2.02 16.19 4.56
CA ALA A 415 2.60 15.23 5.47
C ALA A 415 3.10 14.00 4.70
N VAL A 416 4.35 13.59 4.94
CA VAL A 416 4.99 12.45 4.25
C VAL A 416 5.34 11.33 5.21
N LEU A 417 5.69 11.67 6.45
CA LEU A 417 6.14 10.69 7.44
C LEU A 417 5.83 11.19 8.86
N LYS A 418 5.46 10.26 9.74
CA LYS A 418 5.21 10.55 11.15
C LYS A 418 5.84 9.51 12.06
N TYR A 419 6.56 9.96 13.09
CA TYR A 419 7.03 9.15 14.21
C TYR A 419 6.34 9.53 15.51
N SER A 420 6.09 8.52 16.36
CA SER A 420 5.67 8.70 17.75
C SER A 420 6.82 8.37 18.68
N PHE A 421 7.10 9.25 19.66
CA PHE A 421 8.16 9.09 20.64
C PHE A 421 7.63 9.30 22.07
N ASN A 422 8.21 8.58 23.03
CA ASN A 422 8.04 8.84 24.44
C ASN A 422 9.38 9.33 25.01
N SER A 423 9.50 10.63 25.26
CA SER A 423 10.73 11.19 25.81
C SER A 423 10.77 11.05 27.33
N VAL A 424 11.94 10.62 27.82
CA VAL A 424 12.30 10.57 29.24
C VAL A 424 13.26 11.70 29.64
N ALA A 425 13.56 12.61 28.71
CA ALA A 425 14.48 13.72 28.93
C ALA A 425 14.04 14.58 30.11
N LEU A 426 14.98 14.94 30.97
CA LEU A 426 14.72 15.94 32.02
C LEU A 426 14.33 17.28 31.39
N ARG A 427 13.46 18.05 32.08
CA ARG A 427 13.03 19.35 31.60
C ARG A 427 14.22 20.28 31.44
N ASP A 428 14.38 20.85 30.24
CA ASP A 428 15.36 21.84 29.92
C ASP A 428 14.73 22.97 29.07
N PRO A 429 14.44 24.12 29.65
CA PRO A 429 13.79 25.22 28.94
C PRO A 429 14.72 25.91 27.92
N ASN A 430 16.02 25.59 27.93
CA ASN A 430 16.99 26.16 27.00
C ASN A 430 17.29 25.24 25.81
N ALA A 431 16.83 23.96 25.86
CA ALA A 431 17.03 23.02 24.78
C ALA A 431 16.11 23.37 23.61
N CYS A 432 16.62 24.09 22.63
CA CYS A 432 15.95 24.38 21.36
C CYS A 432 16.99 24.65 20.27
N PHE A 433 16.57 24.53 19.02
CA PHE A 433 17.29 24.99 17.83
C PHE A 433 16.99 26.47 17.54
N PRO A 434 17.76 27.15 16.68
CA PRO A 434 17.35 28.43 16.11
C PRO A 434 16.05 28.22 15.29
N VAL A 435 15.19 29.22 15.31
CA VAL A 435 13.97 29.22 14.50
C VAL A 435 14.33 29.45 13.04
N ILE A 436 13.86 28.58 12.17
CA ILE A 436 14.09 28.64 10.73
C ILE A 436 13.00 29.51 10.07
N TYR A 437 13.40 30.48 9.24
CA TYR A 437 12.51 31.21 8.37
C TYR A 437 12.37 30.50 7.01
N GLU A 438 11.26 30.73 6.29
CA GLU A 438 10.99 30.10 4.97
C GLU A 438 12.16 30.30 3.99
N GLN A 439 12.80 31.47 4.01
CA GLN A 439 13.91 31.80 3.13
C GLN A 439 15.16 30.95 3.35
N TYR A 440 15.37 30.42 4.56
CA TYR A 440 16.44 29.47 4.83
C TYR A 440 16.32 28.22 3.94
N ARG A 441 15.10 27.66 3.82
CA ARG A 441 14.79 26.51 2.98
C ARG A 441 14.76 26.90 1.50
N GLN A 442 14.21 28.06 1.18
CA GLN A 442 14.06 28.55 -0.20
C GLN A 442 15.41 28.73 -0.91
N TYR A 443 16.44 29.15 -0.16
CA TYR A 443 17.79 29.38 -0.69
C TYR A 443 18.78 28.25 -0.37
N ASP A 444 18.28 27.09 0.05
CA ASP A 444 19.08 25.91 0.39
C ASP A 444 20.25 26.25 1.36
N ALA A 445 19.97 27.14 2.33
CA ALA A 445 20.95 27.51 3.34
C ALA A 445 21.25 26.34 4.26
N ARG A 446 22.49 26.24 4.74
CA ARG A 446 22.95 25.16 5.61
C ARG A 446 23.73 25.71 6.79
N LEU A 447 23.27 25.40 7.99
CA LEU A 447 23.91 25.81 9.26
C LEU A 447 24.93 24.76 9.69
N TYR A 448 26.09 25.20 10.10
CA TYR A 448 27.15 24.38 10.72
C TYR A 448 27.34 24.71 12.19
N SER A 449 27.19 25.99 12.58
CA SER A 449 27.20 26.46 13.96
C SER A 449 26.53 27.85 14.09
N PRO A 450 25.98 28.22 15.28
CA PRO A 450 25.62 27.33 16.38
C PRO A 450 24.24 26.68 16.17
N PHE A 451 24.05 25.46 16.66
CA PHE A 451 22.76 24.77 16.62
C PHE A 451 21.87 25.08 17.84
N GLU A 452 22.44 25.62 18.91
CA GLU A 452 21.67 26.05 20.06
C GLU A 452 20.88 27.31 19.73
N GLY A 453 19.55 27.26 19.86
CA GLY A 453 18.68 28.41 19.59
C GLY A 453 18.77 29.51 20.67
N LYS A 454 19.19 29.15 21.89
CA LYS A 454 19.46 30.06 22.99
C LYS A 454 20.97 30.18 23.24
N LEU A 455 21.49 31.37 23.06
CA LEU A 455 22.92 31.64 23.15
C LEU A 455 23.21 32.49 24.40
N LYS A 456 24.31 32.18 25.10
CA LYS A 456 24.69 32.92 26.30
C LYS A 456 25.07 34.36 25.93
N ALA A 457 24.37 35.32 26.49
CA ALA A 457 24.64 36.73 26.29
C ALA A 457 25.95 37.16 26.95
N GLY A 458 26.61 38.15 26.37
CA GLY A 458 27.92 38.63 26.83
C GLY A 458 29.11 37.81 26.31
N GLN A 459 28.84 36.78 25.47
CA GLN A 459 29.85 35.95 24.82
C GLN A 459 29.79 36.07 23.31
N SER A 460 30.94 35.87 22.65
CA SER A 460 30.99 35.67 21.19
C SER A 460 30.72 34.23 20.86
N HIS A 461 29.84 34.00 19.87
CA HIS A 461 29.51 32.69 19.37
C HIS A 461 29.94 32.53 17.91
N GLU A 462 30.51 31.39 17.56
CA GLU A 462 30.94 31.09 16.20
C GLU A 462 29.73 30.77 15.33
N TYR A 463 29.49 31.63 14.33
CA TYR A 463 28.51 31.40 13.27
C TYR A 463 29.24 30.90 12.04
N LYS A 464 28.80 29.77 11.54
CA LYS A 464 29.26 29.18 10.28
C LYS A 464 28.03 28.69 9.52
N ILE A 465 27.78 29.31 8.37
CA ILE A 465 26.58 29.04 7.55
C ILE A 465 26.95 29.10 6.09
N GLN A 466 26.48 28.14 5.31
CA GLN A 466 26.53 28.14 3.86
C GLN A 466 25.22 28.75 3.34
N VAL A 467 25.33 29.72 2.43
CA VAL A 467 24.17 30.36 1.79
C VAL A 467 24.48 30.52 0.31
N PRO A 468 24.03 29.55 -0.54
CA PRO A 468 24.30 29.61 -1.97
C PRO A 468 23.87 30.94 -2.59
N SER A 469 24.72 31.48 -3.47
CA SER A 469 24.45 32.72 -4.24
C SER A 469 24.27 34.00 -3.38
N ALA A 470 24.49 33.97 -2.08
CA ALA A 470 24.45 35.19 -1.26
C ALA A 470 25.65 36.07 -1.50
N GLU A 471 25.42 37.41 -1.57
CA GLU A 471 26.48 38.43 -1.62
C GLU A 471 27.06 38.70 -0.22
N ALA A 472 26.21 38.70 0.79
CA ALA A 472 26.59 38.97 2.18
C ALA A 472 25.64 38.25 3.14
N VAL A 473 26.19 37.86 4.29
CA VAL A 473 25.42 37.36 5.44
C VAL A 473 25.80 38.18 6.66
N ALA A 474 24.80 38.53 7.46
CA ALA A 474 24.99 39.33 8.69
C ALA A 474 24.24 38.72 9.87
N VAL A 475 24.82 38.84 11.05
CA VAL A 475 24.11 38.60 12.32
C VAL A 475 23.68 39.94 12.88
N VAL A 476 22.41 40.09 13.16
CA VAL A 476 21.82 41.33 13.72
C VAL A 476 21.30 41.06 15.13
N ASN A 477 21.83 41.76 16.11
CA ASN A 477 21.38 41.63 17.49
C ASN A 477 21.22 43.01 18.11
N ASN A 478 20.03 43.35 18.60
CA ASN A 478 19.68 44.66 19.12
C ASN A 478 20.03 45.83 18.18
N GLY A 479 19.75 45.66 16.86
CA GLY A 479 20.02 46.67 15.84
C GLY A 479 21.48 46.79 15.42
N GLN A 480 22.41 46.09 16.05
CA GLN A 480 23.81 46.04 15.64
C GLN A 480 24.02 44.95 14.58
N TRP A 481 24.58 45.37 13.43
CA TRP A 481 24.90 44.51 12.31
C TRP A 481 26.37 44.07 12.37
N THR A 482 26.59 42.75 12.30
CA THR A 482 27.93 42.17 12.14
C THR A 482 27.95 41.36 10.86
N ILE A 483 28.65 41.81 9.84
CA ILE A 483 28.83 41.11 8.57
C ILE A 483 29.78 39.93 8.81
N LEU A 484 29.38 38.73 8.38
CA LEU A 484 30.22 37.54 8.41
C LEU A 484 31.22 37.55 7.25
N LYS A 485 32.41 36.99 7.48
CA LYS A 485 33.45 36.84 6.47
C LYS A 485 32.98 35.79 5.44
N LYS A 486 33.03 36.18 4.15
CA LYS A 486 32.66 35.31 3.03
C LYS A 486 33.87 34.51 2.50
N ASP A 487 33.67 33.22 2.28
CA ASP A 487 34.59 32.34 1.53
C ASP A 487 33.75 31.39 0.63
N GLY A 488 33.69 31.69 -0.67
CA GLY A 488 32.74 31.04 -1.59
C GLY A 488 31.30 31.32 -1.16
N ASP A 489 30.52 30.25 -0.93
CA ASP A 489 29.15 30.32 -0.37
C ASP A 489 29.12 30.15 1.15
N MET A 490 30.29 29.99 1.79
CA MET A 490 30.42 29.88 3.24
C MET A 490 30.59 31.26 3.87
N PHE A 491 29.96 31.49 5.01
CA PHE A 491 30.02 32.71 5.80
C PHE A 491 30.34 32.38 7.25
N GLU A 492 31.40 32.99 7.81
CA GLU A 492 31.90 32.69 9.14
C GLU A 492 32.19 33.97 9.94
N GLY A 493 32.02 33.91 11.27
CA GLY A 493 32.36 35.00 12.18
C GLY A 493 31.89 34.73 13.60
N SER A 494 32.39 35.53 14.54
CA SER A 494 32.11 35.35 15.96
C SER A 494 31.54 36.64 16.60
N PRO A 495 30.32 37.07 16.22
CA PRO A 495 29.70 38.25 16.81
C PRO A 495 29.41 38.07 18.30
N LEU A 496 29.52 39.16 19.05
CA LEU A 496 29.09 39.21 20.45
C LEU A 496 27.57 39.19 20.53
N VAL A 497 27.01 38.20 21.21
CA VAL A 497 25.56 38.10 21.45
C VAL A 497 25.19 38.89 22.71
N ARG A 498 24.14 39.71 22.60
CA ARG A 498 23.53 40.47 23.70
C ARG A 498 22.18 39.87 24.08
N PRO A 499 21.64 40.13 25.27
CA PRO A 499 20.31 39.67 25.65
C PRO A 499 19.26 40.09 24.62
N GLY A 500 18.31 39.16 24.30
CA GLY A 500 17.23 39.37 23.34
C GLY A 500 17.49 38.75 21.99
N LYS A 501 16.73 39.17 20.99
CA LYS A 501 16.68 38.57 19.66
C LYS A 501 17.98 38.78 18.88
N ALA A 502 18.54 37.68 18.34
CA ALA A 502 19.64 37.70 17.39
C ALA A 502 19.20 36.98 16.11
N GLU A 503 19.40 37.58 14.93
CA GLU A 503 18.92 37.05 13.66
C GLU A 503 20.03 36.98 12.63
N VAL A 504 20.03 35.96 11.83
CA VAL A 504 20.88 35.82 10.65
C VAL A 504 20.11 36.27 9.43
N PHE A 505 20.68 37.22 8.69
CA PHE A 505 20.14 37.74 7.45
C PHE A 505 21.09 37.48 6.29
N ALA A 506 20.56 37.26 5.10
CA ALA A 506 21.32 37.18 3.85
C ALA A 506 20.88 38.26 2.86
N LYS A 507 21.82 38.72 2.03
CA LYS A 507 21.58 39.59 0.89
C LYS A 507 21.98 38.88 -0.39
N PHE A 508 21.12 38.90 -1.39
CA PHE A 508 21.31 38.24 -2.69
C PHE A 508 21.50 39.24 -3.81
N ALA A 509 22.13 38.82 -4.91
CA ALA A 509 22.38 39.65 -6.07
C ALA A 509 21.10 40.30 -6.60
N GLY A 510 21.16 41.61 -6.89
CA GLY A 510 20.01 42.36 -7.39
C GLY A 510 19.00 42.78 -6.32
N SER A 511 19.14 42.33 -5.05
CA SER A 511 18.29 42.76 -3.94
C SER A 511 18.95 43.91 -3.18
N LYS A 512 18.15 44.95 -2.84
CA LYS A 512 18.57 46.02 -1.91
C LYS A 512 18.33 45.65 -0.44
N GLN A 513 17.61 44.58 -0.18
CA GLN A 513 17.19 44.20 1.17
C GLN A 513 17.86 42.91 1.64
N PHE A 514 18.14 42.86 2.91
CA PHE A 514 18.50 41.66 3.62
C PHE A 514 17.21 40.90 4.01
N ILE A 515 17.23 39.59 3.86
CA ILE A 515 16.11 38.70 4.23
C ILE A 515 16.53 37.79 5.38
N GLY A 516 15.63 37.54 6.33
CA GLY A 516 15.90 36.73 7.51
C GLY A 516 15.99 35.24 7.16
N LEU A 517 17.00 34.55 7.70
CA LEU A 517 17.20 33.11 7.56
C LEU A 517 16.94 32.37 8.87
N LEU A 518 17.51 32.84 9.97
CA LEU A 518 17.46 32.17 11.28
C LEU A 518 17.26 33.19 12.42
N ARG A 519 16.64 32.73 13.51
CA ARG A 519 16.45 33.52 14.73
C ARG A 519 16.93 32.75 15.95
N TYR A 520 17.74 33.41 16.74
CA TYR A 520 18.28 33.00 18.04
C TYR A 520 17.77 33.90 19.15
N GLU A 521 17.94 33.48 20.37
CA GLU A 521 17.69 34.29 21.57
C GLU A 521 18.93 34.36 22.45
N GLY A 522 19.42 35.57 22.71
CA GLY A 522 20.48 35.82 23.69
C GLY A 522 19.90 35.76 25.10
N VAL A 523 20.34 34.81 25.92
CA VAL A 523 19.90 34.59 27.30
C VAL A 523 21.00 34.89 28.29
N GLN A 524 20.64 35.34 29.50
CA GLN A 524 21.60 35.68 30.57
C GLN A 524 22.27 34.43 31.15
#